data_fc9a7b1bf753e8e6b927fd564e9228fa
#
_entry.id   fc9a7b1bf753e8e6b927fd564e9228fa
#
_cell.length_a   1.000
_cell.length_b   1.000
_cell.length_c   1.000
_cell.angle_alpha   90.00
_cell.angle_beta   90.00
_cell.angle_gamma   90.00
#
_symmetry.space_group_name_H-M   'P 1'
#
loop_
_entity.id
_entity.type
_entity.pdbx_description
1 polymer ?
#
loop_
_entity_poly.entity_id
_entity_poly.type
_entity_poly.pdbx_seq_one_letter_code
_entity_poly.pdbx_strand_id
1 'polypeptide(L)'
;MTATKLGGPVAPVRPAPAGDPGGGLAGRTVKIVLLGLTVAIAVWAAFPLIENEMWTGLAILLATTAGLLYLYLTPRHIPLKYLAPGTVLLLLFQVFPVLYTASTAFTNFGDGHRGSKQEAVVAIQTASVTQVPGSRQYALTVATTGDPASGPLVFLVTDPVTRQVSAGDADGLAAVPPGDVTVGSTGRVTAADGYTVLTAGQASLRSAEITALAVPTAAGAIRSSGLSRAYEGRAGRAYDEGCDCIRDTATGRTWTADENVGAFVGADGDRLAQGWKVGVGFGNFTRVLTDSAIAGPFFRTLVWNVAFAVASTGGTFVLGLLLAMALHSPRVRGRLTYRVLLVLPYAMPSFAMLLVWRDMFNTDFGLINGLFGSDVDWFGGSASARLAVILVQLWLGYPYMFLVATGALQAIPRELSEASRIDGASAWGGFRRITLPLLMVALTPLLISSFAFNFNNFNAIYLTTEGAPFPADNPANGATDLLITYTYRIAFGGGGAQYGYAAAISIFIFLIVAVVSAVSFRRTRHLEEVHS
;
A
#
# COMPACT_ATOMS: atom_id res chain seq x y z
N MET A 1 71.65 -30.05 -41.52
CA MET A 1 70.86 -31.16 -42.02
C MET A 1 70.30 -31.92 -40.82
N THR A 2 69.01 -31.73 -40.56
CA THR A 2 68.07 -32.73 -40.02
C THR A 2 66.75 -32.03 -39.74
N ALA A 3 65.79 -32.21 -40.62
CA ALA A 3 64.44 -31.67 -40.50
C ALA A 3 63.66 -32.59 -39.58
N THR A 4 63.17 -32.01 -38.44
CA THR A 4 62.25 -32.68 -37.55
C THR A 4 60.80 -32.41 -38.02
N LYS A 5 60.13 -33.48 -38.49
CA LYS A 5 58.69 -33.45 -38.78
C LYS A 5 57.88 -33.28 -37.51
N LEU A 6 57.19 -32.18 -37.39
CA LEU A 6 56.16 -31.95 -36.38
C LEU A 6 54.79 -32.01 -37.05
N GLY A 7 53.83 -32.68 -36.41
CA GLY A 7 52.42 -32.44 -36.57
C GLY A 7 51.64 -33.55 -37.28
N GLY A 8 51.31 -34.64 -36.57
CA GLY A 8 50.17 -35.49 -36.94
C GLY A 8 48.85 -34.76 -36.71
N PRO A 9 47.77 -35.10 -37.42
CA PRO A 9 46.48 -34.40 -37.27
C PRO A 9 45.90 -34.66 -35.86
N VAL A 10 45.60 -33.55 -35.15
CA VAL A 10 44.88 -33.60 -33.88
C VAL A 10 43.48 -34.13 -34.17
N ALA A 11 43.17 -35.31 -33.61
CA ALA A 11 41.84 -35.89 -33.72
C ALA A 11 40.79 -34.91 -33.12
N PRO A 12 39.62 -34.72 -33.75
CA PRO A 12 38.59 -33.87 -33.22
C PRO A 12 38.11 -34.39 -31.87
N VAL A 13 38.27 -33.60 -30.83
CA VAL A 13 37.71 -33.89 -29.50
C VAL A 13 36.19 -33.98 -29.65
N ARG A 14 35.65 -35.19 -29.56
CA ARG A 14 34.20 -35.38 -29.46
C ARG A 14 33.72 -34.67 -28.23
N PRO A 15 32.76 -33.75 -28.35
CA PRO A 15 32.15 -33.14 -27.16
C PRO A 15 31.54 -34.29 -26.35
N ALA A 16 31.86 -34.30 -25.05
CA ALA A 16 31.22 -35.22 -24.11
C ALA A 16 29.71 -35.11 -24.24
N PRO A 17 28.96 -36.23 -24.20
CA PRO A 17 27.51 -36.16 -24.24
C PRO A 17 27.04 -35.23 -23.11
N ALA A 18 26.34 -34.19 -23.49
CA ALA A 18 25.73 -33.28 -22.52
C ALA A 18 24.86 -34.13 -21.59
N GLY A 19 25.34 -34.33 -20.36
CA GLY A 19 24.58 -35.04 -19.33
C GLY A 19 23.22 -34.33 -19.18
N ASP A 20 22.18 -35.13 -19.14
CA ASP A 20 20.79 -34.70 -19.02
C ASP A 20 20.68 -33.70 -17.82
N PRO A 21 20.47 -32.40 -18.02
CA PRO A 21 20.59 -31.40 -16.95
C PRO A 21 19.47 -31.45 -15.88
N GLY A 22 18.72 -32.56 -15.86
CA GLY A 22 17.66 -32.83 -14.89
C GLY A 22 17.56 -34.29 -14.44
N GLY A 23 18.58 -35.11 -14.72
CA GLY A 23 18.49 -36.57 -14.67
C GLY A 23 18.78 -37.26 -13.33
N GLY A 24 19.15 -36.57 -12.27
CA GLY A 24 19.29 -37.17 -10.94
C GLY A 24 17.95 -37.46 -10.28
N LEU A 25 17.85 -38.61 -9.55
CA LEU A 25 16.66 -38.94 -8.75
C LEU A 25 16.19 -37.73 -7.91
N ALA A 26 17.11 -37.00 -7.29
CA ALA A 26 16.84 -35.79 -6.51
C ALA A 26 16.14 -34.70 -7.32
N GLY A 27 16.59 -34.41 -8.54
CA GLY A 27 15.97 -33.40 -9.40
C GLY A 27 14.54 -33.77 -9.84
N ARG A 28 14.30 -35.05 -10.12
CA ARG A 28 12.95 -35.55 -10.43
C ARG A 28 12.02 -35.46 -9.21
N THR A 29 12.52 -35.87 -8.04
CA THR A 29 11.74 -35.78 -6.80
C THR A 29 11.37 -34.33 -6.48
N VAL A 30 12.31 -33.37 -6.52
CA VAL A 30 12.04 -31.95 -6.31
C VAL A 30 10.98 -31.42 -7.29
N LYS A 31 11.10 -31.79 -8.57
CA LYS A 31 10.11 -31.41 -9.59
C LYS A 31 8.70 -31.92 -9.26
N ILE A 32 8.58 -33.21 -8.89
CA ILE A 32 7.31 -33.85 -8.54
C ILE A 32 6.70 -33.16 -7.30
N VAL A 33 7.51 -32.92 -6.27
CA VAL A 33 7.07 -32.24 -5.05
C VAL A 33 6.57 -30.81 -5.34
N LEU A 34 7.31 -30.02 -6.13
CA LEU A 34 6.91 -28.66 -6.48
C LEU A 34 5.61 -28.62 -7.32
N LEU A 35 5.48 -29.52 -8.29
CA LEU A 35 4.24 -29.60 -9.08
C LEU A 35 3.08 -30.11 -8.24
N GLY A 36 3.30 -31.07 -7.35
CA GLY A 36 2.30 -31.54 -6.38
C GLY A 36 1.84 -30.42 -5.45
N LEU A 37 2.78 -29.62 -4.95
CA LEU A 37 2.47 -28.43 -4.13
C LEU A 37 1.65 -27.39 -4.90
N THR A 38 1.99 -27.15 -6.18
CA THR A 38 1.23 -26.23 -7.04
C THR A 38 -0.23 -26.69 -7.18
N VAL A 39 -0.46 -28.00 -7.41
CA VAL A 39 -1.81 -28.57 -7.50
C VAL A 39 -2.53 -28.47 -6.14
N ALA A 40 -1.85 -28.80 -5.04
CA ALA A 40 -2.45 -28.71 -3.70
C ALA A 40 -2.90 -27.28 -3.34
N ILE A 41 -2.07 -26.28 -3.66
CA ILE A 41 -2.42 -24.86 -3.48
C ILE A 41 -3.61 -24.49 -4.38
N ALA A 42 -3.63 -24.93 -5.62
CA ALA A 42 -4.73 -24.65 -6.54
C ALA A 42 -6.05 -25.27 -6.07
N VAL A 43 -6.01 -26.51 -5.59
CA VAL A 43 -7.19 -27.18 -5.01
C VAL A 43 -7.68 -26.43 -3.78
N TRP A 44 -6.77 -26.08 -2.87
CA TRP A 44 -7.14 -25.30 -1.66
C TRP A 44 -7.76 -23.95 -2.01
N ALA A 45 -7.18 -23.21 -2.97
CA ALA A 45 -7.71 -21.93 -3.41
C ALA A 45 -9.02 -22.04 -4.21
N ALA A 46 -9.35 -23.20 -4.76
CA ALA A 46 -10.59 -23.40 -5.49
C ALA A 46 -11.81 -23.45 -4.56
N PHE A 47 -11.69 -23.92 -3.33
CA PHE A 47 -12.82 -24.03 -2.39
C PHE A 47 -13.52 -22.70 -2.14
N PRO A 48 -12.85 -21.62 -1.68
CA PRO A 48 -13.50 -20.34 -1.45
C PRO A 48 -14.03 -19.70 -2.75
N LEU A 49 -13.42 -19.99 -3.91
CA LEU A 49 -13.90 -19.48 -5.19
C LEU A 49 -15.21 -20.15 -5.61
N ILE A 50 -15.38 -21.43 -5.31
CA ILE A 50 -16.62 -22.18 -5.55
C ILE A 50 -17.70 -21.76 -4.57
N GLU A 51 -17.36 -21.66 -3.30
CA GLU A 51 -18.30 -21.28 -2.23
C GLU A 51 -18.89 -19.87 -2.44
N ASN A 52 -18.08 -18.94 -2.95
CA ASN A 52 -18.50 -17.58 -3.25
C ASN A 52 -18.94 -17.39 -4.73
N GLU A 53 -19.18 -18.46 -5.48
CA GLU A 53 -19.63 -18.45 -6.89
C GLU A 53 -18.73 -17.62 -7.83
N MET A 54 -17.44 -17.49 -7.51
CA MET A 54 -16.46 -16.70 -8.28
C MET A 54 -15.93 -17.48 -9.49
N TRP A 55 -16.80 -17.85 -10.43
CA TRP A 55 -16.49 -18.71 -11.58
C TRP A 55 -15.37 -18.19 -12.46
N THR A 56 -15.28 -16.88 -12.66
CA THR A 56 -14.18 -16.26 -13.43
C THR A 56 -12.84 -16.47 -12.75
N GLY A 57 -12.77 -16.29 -11.43
CA GLY A 57 -11.56 -16.55 -10.63
C GLY A 57 -11.15 -18.02 -10.71
N LEU A 58 -12.11 -18.92 -10.59
CA LEU A 58 -11.87 -20.36 -10.72
C LEU A 58 -11.32 -20.73 -12.11
N ALA A 59 -11.88 -20.17 -13.18
CA ALA A 59 -11.40 -20.41 -14.55
C ALA A 59 -9.96 -19.93 -14.74
N ILE A 60 -9.60 -18.76 -14.21
CA ILE A 60 -8.22 -18.23 -14.25
C ILE A 60 -7.27 -19.13 -13.46
N LEU A 61 -7.67 -19.56 -12.26
CA LEU A 61 -6.87 -20.45 -11.40
C LEU A 61 -6.58 -21.78 -12.13
N LEU A 62 -7.62 -22.41 -12.71
CA LEU A 62 -7.48 -23.67 -13.44
C LEU A 62 -6.63 -23.51 -14.71
N ALA A 63 -6.83 -22.45 -15.48
CA ALA A 63 -6.04 -22.17 -16.69
C ALA A 63 -4.55 -21.93 -16.36
N THR A 64 -4.28 -21.17 -15.30
CA THR A 64 -2.90 -20.91 -14.85
C THR A 64 -2.22 -22.19 -14.35
N THR A 65 -2.93 -22.98 -13.54
CA THR A 65 -2.42 -24.27 -13.04
C THR A 65 -2.14 -25.24 -14.18
N ALA A 66 -3.09 -25.40 -15.12
CA ALA A 66 -2.90 -26.25 -16.30
C ALA A 66 -1.73 -25.78 -17.17
N GLY A 67 -1.60 -24.47 -17.38
CA GLY A 67 -0.49 -23.86 -18.12
C GLY A 67 0.88 -24.15 -17.47
N LEU A 68 0.98 -24.02 -16.16
CA LEU A 68 2.19 -24.35 -15.40
C LEU A 68 2.53 -25.85 -15.49
N LEU A 69 1.54 -26.70 -15.29
CA LEU A 69 1.72 -28.15 -15.43
C LEU A 69 2.19 -28.53 -16.84
N TYR A 70 1.54 -27.99 -17.87
CA TYR A 70 1.94 -28.21 -19.27
C TYR A 70 3.38 -27.75 -19.52
N LEU A 71 3.74 -26.55 -19.07
CA LEU A 71 5.06 -25.97 -19.26
C LEU A 71 6.16 -26.84 -18.62
N TYR A 72 5.97 -27.26 -17.37
CA TYR A 72 6.99 -28.01 -16.64
C TYR A 72 7.01 -29.52 -16.95
N LEU A 73 5.89 -30.10 -17.36
CA LEU A 73 5.86 -31.51 -17.77
C LEU A 73 6.41 -31.74 -19.19
N THR A 74 6.25 -30.75 -20.08
CA THR A 74 6.74 -30.83 -21.46
C THR A 74 8.27 -30.61 -21.53
N PRO A 75 9.04 -31.33 -22.30
CA PRO A 75 10.50 -31.12 -22.45
C PRO A 75 10.86 -29.88 -23.26
N ARG A 76 9.88 -29.27 -23.93
CA ARG A 76 10.02 -28.05 -24.76
C ARG A 76 10.02 -26.77 -23.92
N HIS A 77 10.35 -25.63 -24.55
CA HIS A 77 10.24 -24.27 -23.98
C HIS A 77 11.09 -24.04 -22.74
N ILE A 78 12.36 -24.47 -22.75
CA ILE A 78 13.29 -24.31 -21.62
C ILE A 78 13.37 -22.86 -21.12
N PRO A 79 13.49 -21.81 -21.98
CA PRO A 79 13.54 -20.42 -21.51
C PRO A 79 12.28 -20.01 -20.71
N LEU A 80 11.09 -20.45 -21.15
CA LEU A 80 9.83 -20.13 -20.45
C LEU A 80 9.78 -20.76 -19.05
N LYS A 81 10.41 -21.92 -18.83
CA LYS A 81 10.47 -22.54 -17.50
C LYS A 81 11.22 -21.70 -16.47
N TYR A 82 12.27 -21.00 -16.90
CA TYR A 82 13.02 -20.08 -16.05
C TYR A 82 12.29 -18.76 -15.84
N LEU A 83 11.55 -18.29 -16.84
CA LEU A 83 10.79 -17.04 -16.77
C LEU A 83 9.47 -17.21 -15.99
N ALA A 84 8.83 -18.37 -16.05
CA ALA A 84 7.49 -18.59 -15.50
C ALA A 84 7.34 -18.19 -14.01
N PRO A 85 8.23 -18.57 -13.07
CA PRO A 85 8.08 -18.16 -11.67
C PRO A 85 8.09 -16.64 -11.52
N GLY A 86 9.06 -15.97 -12.16
CA GLY A 86 9.15 -14.50 -12.13
C GLY A 86 7.93 -13.83 -12.77
N THR A 87 7.44 -14.39 -13.89
CA THR A 87 6.25 -13.86 -14.56
C THR A 87 4.99 -14.04 -13.71
N VAL A 88 4.81 -15.18 -13.06
CA VAL A 88 3.66 -15.40 -12.16
C VAL A 88 3.71 -14.44 -10.98
N LEU A 89 4.86 -14.28 -10.33
CA LEU A 89 5.02 -13.32 -9.24
C LEU A 89 4.78 -11.87 -9.71
N LEU A 90 5.28 -11.51 -10.88
CA LEU A 90 5.03 -10.20 -11.48
C LEU A 90 3.54 -9.97 -11.73
N LEU A 91 2.84 -10.95 -12.30
CA LEU A 91 1.40 -10.84 -12.56
C LEU A 91 0.60 -10.72 -11.26
N LEU A 92 0.90 -11.55 -10.25
CA LEU A 92 0.17 -11.57 -8.98
C LEU A 92 0.44 -10.35 -8.12
N PHE A 93 1.71 -9.95 -7.96
CA PHE A 93 2.09 -8.92 -7.00
C PHE A 93 2.28 -7.52 -7.60
N GLN A 94 2.39 -7.42 -8.92
CA GLN A 94 2.56 -6.13 -9.59
C GLN A 94 1.39 -5.80 -10.51
N VAL A 95 1.08 -6.67 -11.47
CA VAL A 95 0.08 -6.35 -12.49
C VAL A 95 -1.34 -6.38 -11.90
N PHE A 96 -1.68 -7.41 -11.14
CA PHE A 96 -3.02 -7.54 -10.56
C PHE A 96 -3.39 -6.36 -9.64
N PRO A 97 -2.55 -5.93 -8.65
CA PRO A 97 -2.88 -4.76 -7.82
C PRO A 97 -3.02 -3.47 -8.64
N VAL A 98 -2.22 -3.28 -9.69
CA VAL A 98 -2.35 -2.11 -10.57
C VAL A 98 -3.68 -2.14 -11.32
N LEU A 99 -4.07 -3.27 -11.91
CA LEU A 99 -5.35 -3.41 -12.60
C LEU A 99 -6.54 -3.28 -11.65
N TYR A 100 -6.43 -3.84 -10.44
CA TYR A 100 -7.44 -3.70 -9.41
C TYR A 100 -7.62 -2.24 -8.97
N THR A 101 -6.53 -1.52 -8.72
CA THR A 101 -6.56 -0.09 -8.41
C THR A 101 -7.16 0.70 -9.57
N ALA A 102 -6.76 0.38 -10.81
CA ALA A 102 -7.32 1.03 -11.99
C ALA A 102 -8.84 0.79 -12.12
N SER A 103 -9.32 -0.44 -11.91
CA SER A 103 -10.75 -0.73 -11.93
C SER A 103 -11.51 -0.03 -10.80
N THR A 104 -10.92 0.03 -9.60
CA THR A 104 -11.50 0.69 -8.43
C THR A 104 -11.68 2.19 -8.66
N ALA A 105 -10.78 2.84 -9.39
CA ALA A 105 -10.86 4.26 -9.69
C ALA A 105 -12.13 4.69 -10.47
N PHE A 106 -12.76 3.76 -11.17
CA PHE A 106 -14.02 3.98 -11.90
C PHE A 106 -15.27 3.64 -11.08
N THR A 107 -15.13 3.41 -9.76
CA THR A 107 -16.23 3.05 -8.88
C THR A 107 -16.35 4.03 -7.72
N ASN A 108 -17.52 4.02 -7.05
CA ASN A 108 -17.74 4.74 -5.79
C ASN A 108 -17.23 3.98 -4.55
N PHE A 109 -16.40 2.94 -4.73
CA PHE A 109 -15.92 2.07 -3.64
C PHE A 109 -15.34 2.88 -2.48
N GLY A 110 -15.89 2.66 -1.28
CA GLY A 110 -15.54 3.40 -0.08
C GLY A 110 -16.39 2.99 1.11
N ASP A 111 -16.29 3.74 2.20
CA ASP A 111 -17.14 3.50 3.37
C ASP A 111 -18.61 3.69 3.02
N GLY A 112 -19.42 2.71 3.44
CA GLY A 112 -20.82 2.64 3.08
C GLY A 112 -21.11 2.13 1.66
N HIS A 113 -20.10 1.94 0.77
CA HIS A 113 -20.27 1.52 -0.62
C HIS A 113 -19.36 0.35 -0.96
N ARG A 114 -19.32 -0.68 -0.11
CA ARG A 114 -18.41 -1.83 -0.27
C ARG A 114 -19.05 -3.03 -0.94
N GLY A 115 -20.32 -3.24 -0.65
CA GLY A 115 -21.05 -4.45 -1.01
C GLY A 115 -22.12 -4.27 -2.08
N SER A 116 -23.06 -5.19 -2.08
CA SER A 116 -24.27 -5.22 -2.92
C SER A 116 -25.36 -4.32 -2.35
N LYS A 117 -26.38 -4.03 -3.16
CA LYS A 117 -27.58 -3.28 -2.73
C LYS A 117 -28.30 -3.99 -1.60
N GLN A 118 -28.37 -5.31 -1.65
CA GLN A 118 -29.04 -6.11 -0.65
C GLN A 118 -28.36 -6.03 0.72
N GLU A 119 -27.01 -6.06 0.75
CA GLU A 119 -26.23 -5.80 1.96
C GLU A 119 -26.43 -4.39 2.49
N ALA A 120 -26.52 -3.39 1.61
CA ALA A 120 -26.82 -2.02 2.01
C ALA A 120 -28.21 -1.89 2.65
N VAL A 121 -29.23 -2.55 2.10
CA VAL A 121 -30.59 -2.59 2.67
C VAL A 121 -30.56 -3.19 4.08
N VAL A 122 -29.91 -4.35 4.25
CA VAL A 122 -29.76 -4.99 5.56
C VAL A 122 -29.02 -4.07 6.53
N ALA A 123 -27.92 -3.44 6.10
CA ALA A 123 -27.14 -2.52 6.93
C ALA A 123 -27.97 -1.28 7.35
N ILE A 124 -28.78 -0.71 6.44
CA ILE A 124 -29.65 0.44 6.76
C ILE A 124 -30.74 0.05 7.78
N GLN A 125 -31.40 -1.09 7.55
CA GLN A 125 -32.42 -1.59 8.46
C GLN A 125 -31.83 -1.87 9.83
N THR A 126 -30.69 -2.57 9.88
CA THR A 126 -29.97 -2.92 11.10
C THR A 126 -29.46 -1.69 11.87
N ALA A 127 -28.91 -0.69 11.16
CA ALA A 127 -28.46 0.56 11.78
C ALA A 127 -29.62 1.40 12.36
N SER A 128 -30.83 1.25 11.81
CA SER A 128 -32.03 1.97 12.24
C SER A 128 -32.76 1.32 13.43
N VAL A 129 -32.27 0.18 13.94
CA VAL A 129 -32.92 -0.56 15.01
C VAL A 129 -32.93 0.23 16.30
N THR A 130 -34.15 0.39 16.86
CA THR A 130 -34.39 1.01 18.15
C THR A 130 -35.08 0.06 19.12
N GLN A 131 -34.83 0.24 20.41
CA GLN A 131 -35.54 -0.49 21.44
C GLN A 131 -36.96 0.08 21.57
N VAL A 132 -37.95 -0.80 21.49
CA VAL A 132 -39.35 -0.45 21.71
C VAL A 132 -39.85 -1.07 23.03
N PRO A 133 -40.90 -0.52 23.67
CA PRO A 133 -41.50 -1.13 24.85
C PRO A 133 -41.89 -2.60 24.58
N GLY A 134 -41.47 -3.52 25.46
CA GLY A 134 -41.71 -4.95 25.29
C GLY A 134 -40.67 -5.69 24.43
N SER A 135 -39.60 -5.03 24.01
CA SER A 135 -38.47 -5.69 23.35
C SER A 135 -37.94 -6.86 24.16
N ARG A 136 -37.70 -7.99 23.47
CA ARG A 136 -37.09 -9.18 24.05
C ARG A 136 -35.68 -8.85 24.55
N GLN A 137 -35.41 -9.20 25.79
CA GLN A 137 -34.11 -8.96 26.42
C GLN A 137 -33.33 -10.26 26.47
N TYR A 138 -32.02 -10.20 26.25
CA TYR A 138 -31.11 -11.33 26.30
C TYR A 138 -29.99 -11.08 27.32
N ALA A 139 -29.51 -12.11 27.96
CA ALA A 139 -28.22 -12.03 28.66
C ALA A 139 -27.10 -12.06 27.61
N LEU A 140 -26.23 -11.06 27.63
CA LEU A 140 -25.15 -10.89 26.67
C LEU A 140 -23.82 -11.30 27.27
N THR A 141 -23.05 -12.08 26.53
CA THR A 141 -21.62 -12.26 26.70
C THR A 141 -20.92 -11.90 25.40
N VAL A 142 -19.96 -10.99 25.47
CA VAL A 142 -19.18 -10.59 24.30
C VAL A 142 -18.00 -11.53 24.15
N ALA A 143 -17.81 -12.05 22.95
CA ALA A 143 -16.73 -12.96 22.60
C ALA A 143 -16.09 -12.53 21.27
N THR A 144 -14.99 -13.19 20.90
CA THR A 144 -14.34 -13.06 19.60
C THR A 144 -14.00 -14.42 19.02
N THR A 145 -13.86 -14.47 17.70
CA THR A 145 -13.20 -15.61 17.04
C THR A 145 -11.72 -15.25 16.87
N GLY A 146 -10.84 -15.81 17.72
CA GLY A 146 -9.39 -15.56 17.69
C GLY A 146 -8.88 -14.57 18.74
N ASP A 147 -8.10 -13.57 18.35
CA ASP A 147 -7.44 -12.64 19.27
C ASP A 147 -8.45 -11.73 20.01
N PRO A 148 -8.41 -11.66 21.34
CA PRO A 148 -9.29 -10.79 22.14
C PRO A 148 -9.20 -9.29 21.80
N ALA A 149 -8.04 -8.81 21.36
CA ALA A 149 -7.83 -7.39 21.10
C ALA A 149 -8.31 -6.93 19.70
N SER A 150 -8.24 -7.81 18.69
CA SER A 150 -8.45 -7.47 17.28
C SER A 150 -9.38 -8.42 16.53
N GLY A 151 -9.73 -9.59 17.11
CA GLY A 151 -10.59 -10.58 16.45
C GLY A 151 -12.03 -10.07 16.24
N PRO A 152 -12.78 -10.63 15.27
CA PRO A 152 -14.17 -10.29 15.04
C PRO A 152 -15.03 -10.47 16.29
N LEU A 153 -15.89 -9.48 16.59
CA LEU A 153 -16.80 -9.55 17.74
C LEU A 153 -17.98 -10.47 17.45
N VAL A 154 -18.32 -11.27 18.45
CA VAL A 154 -19.51 -12.14 18.43
C VAL A 154 -20.31 -11.92 19.72
N PHE A 155 -21.62 -11.78 19.59
CA PHE A 155 -22.56 -11.74 20.71
C PHE A 155 -23.04 -13.16 21.02
N LEU A 156 -22.62 -13.72 22.15
CA LEU A 156 -23.23 -14.91 22.73
C LEU A 156 -24.45 -14.47 23.54
N VAL A 157 -25.63 -14.65 22.96
CA VAL A 157 -26.90 -14.21 23.57
C VAL A 157 -27.64 -15.42 24.12
N THR A 158 -28.07 -15.32 25.38
CA THR A 158 -28.87 -16.35 26.05
C THR A 158 -30.30 -15.85 26.18
N ASP A 159 -31.24 -16.61 25.62
CA ASP A 159 -32.66 -16.34 25.74
C ASP A 159 -33.11 -16.55 27.18
N PRO A 160 -33.77 -15.57 27.80
CA PRO A 160 -34.19 -15.70 29.22
C PRO A 160 -35.29 -16.74 29.46
N VAL A 161 -36.07 -17.08 28.43
CA VAL A 161 -37.20 -18.01 28.52
C VAL A 161 -36.78 -19.43 28.16
N THR A 162 -36.16 -19.61 26.99
CA THR A 162 -35.78 -20.96 26.49
C THR A 162 -34.41 -21.39 27.00
N ARG A 163 -33.61 -20.49 27.55
CA ARG A 163 -32.20 -20.68 27.94
C ARG A 163 -31.28 -21.14 26.78
N GLN A 164 -31.76 -21.06 25.58
CA GLN A 164 -30.97 -21.37 24.39
C GLN A 164 -29.90 -20.28 24.17
N VAL A 165 -28.70 -20.71 23.85
CA VAL A 165 -27.59 -19.82 23.50
C VAL A 165 -27.47 -19.74 21.99
N SER A 166 -27.31 -18.53 21.47
CA SER A 166 -27.00 -18.29 20.08
C SER A 166 -25.77 -17.38 19.95
N ALA A 167 -24.95 -17.64 18.96
CA ALA A 167 -23.85 -16.78 18.55
C ALA A 167 -24.33 -15.88 17.41
N GLY A 168 -24.09 -14.58 17.54
CA GLY A 168 -24.50 -13.59 16.55
C GLY A 168 -23.38 -12.64 16.19
N ASP A 169 -23.25 -12.35 14.91
CA ASP A 169 -22.31 -11.39 14.34
C ASP A 169 -23.02 -10.51 13.29
N ALA A 170 -22.26 -9.85 12.42
CA ALA A 170 -22.82 -9.02 11.36
C ALA A 170 -23.61 -9.80 10.29
N ASP A 171 -23.35 -11.10 10.16
CA ASP A 171 -23.96 -11.96 9.14
C ASP A 171 -25.27 -12.60 9.64
N GLY A 172 -25.48 -12.66 10.96
CA GLY A 172 -26.72 -13.16 11.53
C GLY A 172 -26.57 -13.89 12.86
N LEU A 173 -27.60 -14.67 13.20
CA LEU A 173 -27.72 -15.40 14.46
C LEU A 173 -27.73 -16.90 14.20
N ALA A 174 -26.77 -17.63 14.78
CA ALA A 174 -26.66 -19.09 14.71
C ALA A 174 -26.85 -19.71 16.10
N ALA A 175 -27.63 -20.80 16.21
CA ALA A 175 -27.78 -21.53 17.46
C ALA A 175 -26.49 -22.27 17.81
N VAL A 176 -26.05 -22.19 19.07
CA VAL A 176 -24.90 -22.95 19.58
C VAL A 176 -25.39 -24.20 20.30
N PRO A 177 -24.81 -25.38 19.97
CA PRO A 177 -25.20 -26.61 20.64
C PRO A 177 -25.01 -26.54 22.17
N PRO A 178 -25.93 -27.09 22.96
CA PRO A 178 -25.83 -27.01 24.43
C PRO A 178 -24.58 -27.69 25.04
N GLY A 179 -23.97 -28.63 24.29
CA GLY A 179 -22.73 -29.30 24.72
C GLY A 179 -21.48 -28.43 24.58
N ASP A 180 -21.52 -27.40 23.74
CA ASP A 180 -20.37 -26.58 23.39
C ASP A 180 -20.32 -25.27 24.22
N VAL A 181 -21.28 -25.06 25.12
CA VAL A 181 -21.38 -23.84 25.93
C VAL A 181 -21.55 -24.14 27.43
N THR A 182 -20.92 -23.33 28.26
CA THR A 182 -21.14 -23.30 29.71
C THR A 182 -21.81 -21.98 30.09
N VAL A 183 -23.02 -22.08 30.67
CA VAL A 183 -23.80 -20.92 31.10
C VAL A 183 -23.74 -20.77 32.60
N GLY A 184 -23.36 -19.60 33.10
CA GLY A 184 -23.29 -19.28 34.51
C GLY A 184 -24.67 -19.04 35.15
N SER A 185 -24.72 -18.90 36.46
CA SER A 185 -25.96 -18.66 37.25
C SER A 185 -26.73 -17.40 36.84
N THR A 186 -26.06 -16.42 36.25
CA THR A 186 -26.64 -15.17 35.75
C THR A 186 -27.22 -15.28 34.34
N GLY A 187 -27.20 -16.46 33.72
CA GLY A 187 -27.61 -16.67 32.33
C GLY A 187 -26.56 -16.26 31.31
N ARG A 188 -25.38 -15.79 31.73
CA ARG A 188 -24.30 -15.41 30.83
C ARG A 188 -23.42 -16.61 30.49
N VAL A 189 -22.94 -16.66 29.27
CA VAL A 189 -21.99 -17.68 28.82
C VAL A 189 -20.63 -17.41 29.47
N THR A 190 -20.03 -18.42 30.07
CA THR A 190 -18.71 -18.35 30.72
C THR A 190 -17.62 -18.99 29.85
N ALA A 191 -17.99 -19.99 29.05
CA ALA A 191 -17.12 -20.61 28.06
C ALA A 191 -17.96 -21.09 26.84
N ALA A 192 -17.40 -21.03 25.65
CA ALA A 192 -18.02 -21.57 24.42
C ALA A 192 -16.92 -22.07 23.49
N ASP A 193 -17.08 -23.25 22.94
CA ASP A 193 -16.10 -23.84 22.03
C ASP A 193 -16.03 -23.04 20.72
N GLY A 194 -14.82 -22.74 20.27
CA GLY A 194 -14.57 -21.89 19.09
C GLY A 194 -14.64 -20.39 19.34
N TYR A 195 -14.98 -19.94 20.55
CA TYR A 195 -15.08 -18.53 20.91
C TYR A 195 -14.23 -18.18 22.13
N THR A 196 -13.55 -17.04 22.07
CA THR A 196 -12.82 -16.46 23.20
C THR A 196 -13.69 -15.43 23.90
N VAL A 197 -14.19 -15.74 25.09
CA VAL A 197 -15.02 -14.83 25.90
C VAL A 197 -14.16 -13.67 26.40
N LEU A 198 -14.58 -12.45 26.14
CA LEU A 198 -13.88 -11.24 26.59
C LEU A 198 -14.10 -11.00 28.08
N THR A 199 -13.04 -10.64 28.78
CA THR A 199 -13.14 -10.10 30.16
C THR A 199 -13.82 -8.72 30.12
N ALA A 200 -14.34 -8.26 31.26
CA ALA A 200 -14.98 -6.95 31.35
C ALA A 200 -14.03 -5.80 30.93
N GLY A 201 -12.73 -5.90 31.25
CA GLY A 201 -11.73 -4.93 30.84
C GLY A 201 -11.51 -4.91 29.31
N GLN A 202 -11.36 -6.09 28.70
CA GLN A 202 -11.23 -6.21 27.24
C GLN A 202 -12.47 -5.71 26.50
N ALA A 203 -13.66 -6.08 26.96
CA ALA A 203 -14.92 -5.61 26.40
C ALA A 203 -15.08 -4.08 26.55
N SER A 204 -14.64 -3.51 27.67
CA SER A 204 -14.67 -2.05 27.88
C SER A 204 -13.79 -1.30 26.89
N LEU A 205 -12.59 -1.81 26.59
CA LEU A 205 -11.70 -1.22 25.58
C LEU A 205 -12.30 -1.23 24.16
N ARG A 206 -13.20 -2.17 23.89
CA ARG A 206 -13.90 -2.32 22.61
C ARG A 206 -15.37 -1.85 22.66
N SER A 207 -15.74 -1.05 23.64
CA SER A 207 -17.13 -0.62 23.87
C SER A 207 -17.78 0.08 22.68
N ALA A 208 -17.00 0.86 21.91
CA ALA A 208 -17.49 1.51 20.69
C ALA A 208 -17.88 0.47 19.61
N GLU A 209 -17.06 -0.53 19.39
CA GLU A 209 -17.32 -1.62 18.44
C GLU A 209 -18.52 -2.48 18.89
N ILE A 210 -18.61 -2.78 20.20
CA ILE A 210 -19.72 -3.54 20.79
C ILE A 210 -21.05 -2.78 20.63
N THR A 211 -21.04 -1.46 20.82
CA THR A 211 -22.23 -0.63 20.64
C THR A 211 -22.63 -0.51 19.16
N ALA A 212 -21.66 -0.52 18.27
CA ALA A 212 -21.88 -0.47 16.83
C ALA A 212 -22.39 -1.79 16.25
N LEU A 213 -22.01 -2.93 16.87
CA LEU A 213 -22.42 -4.25 16.40
C LEU A 213 -23.95 -4.43 16.55
N ALA A 214 -24.59 -4.82 15.47
CA ALA A 214 -26.00 -5.18 15.46
C ALA A 214 -26.14 -6.50 14.70
N VAL A 215 -26.71 -7.50 15.37
CA VAL A 215 -26.91 -8.84 14.82
C VAL A 215 -28.26 -8.91 14.12
N PRO A 216 -28.34 -9.10 12.80
CA PRO A 216 -29.62 -9.13 12.08
C PRO A 216 -30.52 -10.27 12.55
N THR A 217 -31.83 -9.98 12.66
CA THR A 217 -32.87 -10.97 12.94
C THR A 217 -34.08 -10.71 12.04
N ALA A 218 -35.00 -11.67 11.95
CA ALA A 218 -36.24 -11.51 11.16
C ALA A 218 -37.09 -10.32 11.64
N ALA A 219 -37.03 -9.92 12.91
CA ALA A 219 -37.80 -8.82 13.49
C ALA A 219 -37.08 -7.45 13.46
N GLY A 220 -35.77 -7.45 13.17
CA GLY A 220 -34.92 -6.26 13.18
C GLY A 220 -33.47 -6.61 13.47
N ALA A 221 -32.98 -6.30 14.66
CA ALA A 221 -31.65 -6.76 15.10
C ALA A 221 -31.51 -6.83 16.61
N ILE A 222 -30.57 -7.66 17.07
CA ILE A 222 -30.12 -7.69 18.45
C ILE A 222 -28.98 -6.70 18.60
N ARG A 223 -29.14 -5.76 19.53
CA ARG A 223 -28.13 -4.76 19.91
C ARG A 223 -27.78 -4.83 21.40
N SER A 224 -26.58 -4.44 21.71
CA SER A 224 -26.13 -4.37 23.11
C SER A 224 -26.84 -3.25 23.88
N SER A 225 -27.15 -3.52 25.15
CA SER A 225 -27.52 -2.53 26.14
C SER A 225 -26.49 -2.61 27.27
N GLY A 226 -25.33 -1.98 27.07
CA GLY A 226 -24.14 -2.18 27.87
C GLY A 226 -23.40 -3.50 27.56
N LEU A 227 -22.53 -3.95 28.47
CA LEU A 227 -21.66 -5.10 28.24
C LEU A 227 -22.24 -6.47 28.63
N SER A 228 -23.46 -6.47 29.23
CA SER A 228 -24.03 -7.70 29.83
C SER A 228 -25.47 -8.00 29.39
N ARG A 229 -26.09 -7.10 28.67
CA ARG A 229 -27.46 -7.24 28.18
C ARG A 229 -27.54 -6.88 26.70
N ALA A 230 -28.47 -7.52 26.02
CA ALA A 230 -28.83 -7.17 24.65
C ALA A 230 -30.37 -7.16 24.53
N TYR A 231 -30.88 -6.44 23.55
CA TYR A 231 -32.29 -6.38 23.24
C TYR A 231 -32.52 -6.65 21.75
N GLU A 232 -33.63 -7.26 21.41
CA GLU A 232 -34.10 -7.35 20.05
C GLU A 232 -35.00 -6.14 19.75
N GLY A 233 -34.46 -5.21 18.96
CA GLY A 233 -35.16 -4.00 18.57
C GLY A 233 -35.87 -4.16 17.22
N ARG A 234 -36.77 -3.24 16.92
CA ARG A 234 -37.38 -3.14 15.60
C ARG A 234 -36.65 -2.14 14.72
N ALA A 235 -36.51 -2.47 13.44
CA ALA A 235 -35.95 -1.54 12.48
C ALA A 235 -36.88 -0.32 12.33
N GLY A 236 -36.34 0.87 12.53
CA GLY A 236 -37.04 2.14 12.28
C GLY A 236 -37.15 2.45 10.79
N ARG A 237 -36.44 1.71 9.92
CA ARG A 237 -36.47 1.81 8.47
C ARG A 237 -36.77 0.47 7.85
N ALA A 238 -37.69 0.47 6.89
CA ALA A 238 -38.11 -0.72 6.16
C ALA A 238 -37.85 -0.53 4.66
N TYR A 239 -37.37 -1.57 4.00
CA TYR A 239 -37.26 -1.62 2.54
C TYR A 239 -38.59 -2.04 1.94
N ASP A 240 -39.01 -1.32 0.92
CA ASP A 240 -40.21 -1.58 0.15
C ASP A 240 -39.83 -1.90 -1.30
N GLU A 241 -39.97 -3.17 -1.69
CA GLU A 241 -39.63 -3.65 -3.04
C GLU A 241 -40.50 -2.99 -4.13
N GLY A 242 -41.72 -2.60 -3.81
CA GLY A 242 -42.67 -2.03 -4.80
C GLY A 242 -42.22 -0.66 -5.32
N CYS A 243 -41.55 0.15 -4.50
CA CYS A 243 -40.97 1.44 -4.90
C CYS A 243 -39.47 1.40 -5.02
N ASP A 244 -38.81 0.30 -4.70
CA ASP A 244 -37.37 0.20 -4.55
C ASP A 244 -36.82 1.31 -3.64
N CYS A 245 -37.40 1.46 -2.46
CA CYS A 245 -37.14 2.57 -1.55
C CYS A 245 -37.01 2.12 -0.09
N ILE A 246 -36.28 2.88 0.69
CA ILE A 246 -36.26 2.79 2.17
C ILE A 246 -37.28 3.77 2.72
N ARG A 247 -38.17 3.29 3.60
CA ARG A 247 -39.18 4.10 4.29
C ARG A 247 -38.87 4.15 5.79
N ASP A 248 -38.86 5.34 6.35
CA ASP A 248 -38.84 5.52 7.80
C ASP A 248 -40.23 5.24 8.37
N THR A 249 -40.32 4.30 9.29
CA THR A 249 -41.61 3.80 9.84
C THR A 249 -42.28 4.81 10.78
N ALA A 250 -41.55 5.75 11.35
CA ALA A 250 -42.07 6.75 12.27
C ALA A 250 -42.51 8.02 11.54
N THR A 251 -41.73 8.49 10.57
CA THR A 251 -41.98 9.78 9.89
C THR A 251 -42.62 9.61 8.51
N GLY A 252 -42.61 8.41 7.95
CA GLY A 252 -43.08 8.13 6.58
C GLY A 252 -42.15 8.66 5.49
N ARG A 253 -40.99 9.23 5.83
CA ARG A 253 -40.01 9.72 4.87
C ARG A 253 -39.46 8.57 4.05
N THR A 254 -39.25 8.82 2.75
CA THR A 254 -38.75 7.79 1.80
C THR A 254 -37.48 8.23 1.13
N TRP A 255 -36.59 7.26 0.89
CA TRP A 255 -35.37 7.40 0.09
C TRP A 255 -35.40 6.35 -1.02
N THR A 256 -35.39 6.78 -2.27
CA THR A 256 -35.46 5.92 -3.45
C THR A 256 -34.05 5.51 -3.87
N ALA A 257 -33.89 4.30 -4.38
CA ALA A 257 -32.64 3.82 -4.88
C ALA A 257 -32.20 4.58 -6.14
N ASP A 258 -30.95 5.08 -6.13
CA ASP A 258 -30.30 5.67 -7.29
C ASP A 258 -29.10 4.80 -7.70
N GLU A 259 -29.29 4.04 -8.77
CA GLU A 259 -28.27 3.13 -9.31
C GLU A 259 -27.04 3.84 -9.87
N ASN A 260 -27.12 5.13 -10.23
CA ASN A 260 -25.98 5.88 -10.72
C ASN A 260 -25.03 6.30 -9.59
N VAL A 261 -25.61 6.47 -8.39
CA VAL A 261 -24.86 6.90 -7.21
C VAL A 261 -24.54 5.71 -6.30
N GLY A 262 -25.34 4.64 -6.38
CA GLY A 262 -25.25 3.48 -5.50
C GLY A 262 -25.69 3.79 -4.08
N ALA A 263 -26.73 4.60 -3.91
CA ALA A 263 -27.25 5.00 -2.61
C ALA A 263 -28.77 5.21 -2.67
N PHE A 264 -29.42 5.17 -1.49
CA PHE A 264 -30.81 5.60 -1.34
C PHE A 264 -30.85 7.11 -1.12
N VAL A 265 -31.58 7.85 -1.98
CA VAL A 265 -31.63 9.32 -2.04
C VAL A 265 -33.03 9.81 -1.70
N GLY A 266 -33.13 10.76 -0.78
CA GLY A 266 -34.38 11.43 -0.41
C GLY A 266 -34.77 12.51 -1.42
N ALA A 267 -36.04 12.97 -1.33
CA ALA A 267 -36.59 14.00 -2.22
C ALA A 267 -35.85 15.36 -2.13
N ASP A 268 -35.19 15.63 -1.02
CA ASP A 268 -34.36 16.81 -0.75
C ASP A 268 -32.89 16.61 -1.14
N GLY A 269 -32.55 15.47 -1.74
CA GLY A 269 -31.19 15.13 -2.18
C GLY A 269 -30.29 14.59 -1.08
N ASP A 270 -30.77 14.42 0.17
CA ASP A 270 -30.00 13.75 1.20
C ASP A 270 -29.85 12.26 0.89
N ARG A 271 -28.75 11.68 1.37
CA ARG A 271 -28.39 10.28 1.09
C ARG A 271 -28.25 9.50 2.38
N LEU A 272 -28.69 8.25 2.34
CA LEU A 272 -28.36 7.35 3.44
C LEU A 272 -26.86 7.00 3.37
N ALA A 273 -26.25 6.84 4.55
CA ALA A 273 -24.81 6.61 4.67
C ALA A 273 -24.37 5.25 4.08
N GLN A 274 -25.25 4.27 4.13
CA GLN A 274 -25.01 2.96 3.54
C GLN A 274 -25.59 2.90 2.12
N GLY A 275 -24.78 2.45 1.19
CA GLY A 275 -25.11 2.26 -0.20
C GLY A 275 -24.39 1.04 -0.75
N TRP A 276 -24.30 0.94 -2.06
CA TRP A 276 -23.66 -0.19 -2.74
C TRP A 276 -22.63 0.28 -3.76
N LYS A 277 -21.74 -0.65 -4.14
CA LYS A 277 -20.70 -0.37 -5.11
C LYS A 277 -21.29 -0.29 -6.52
N VAL A 278 -21.05 0.84 -7.20
CA VAL A 278 -21.42 1.07 -8.60
C VAL A 278 -20.27 1.66 -9.40
N GLY A 279 -20.36 1.51 -10.72
CA GLY A 279 -19.46 2.19 -11.65
C GLY A 279 -19.85 3.66 -11.81
N VAL A 280 -18.94 4.58 -11.51
CA VAL A 280 -19.14 6.03 -11.69
C VAL A 280 -18.40 6.59 -12.91
N GLY A 281 -17.88 5.71 -13.78
CA GLY A 281 -17.11 6.10 -14.95
C GLY A 281 -15.95 7.01 -14.58
N PHE A 282 -15.79 8.14 -15.27
CA PHE A 282 -14.75 9.14 -15.01
C PHE A 282 -15.08 10.12 -13.89
N GLY A 283 -16.19 9.93 -13.14
CA GLY A 283 -16.63 10.85 -12.10
C GLY A 283 -15.56 11.17 -11.05
N ASN A 284 -14.81 10.19 -10.58
CA ASN A 284 -13.70 10.43 -9.64
C ASN A 284 -12.58 11.27 -10.23
N PHE A 285 -12.26 11.08 -11.51
CA PHE A 285 -11.21 11.84 -12.20
C PHE A 285 -11.65 13.29 -12.43
N THR A 286 -12.88 13.50 -12.88
CA THR A 286 -13.42 14.85 -13.07
C THR A 286 -13.49 15.59 -11.74
N ARG A 287 -13.89 14.92 -10.65
CA ARG A 287 -13.93 15.50 -9.31
C ARG A 287 -12.57 16.00 -8.86
N VAL A 288 -11.46 15.27 -9.11
CA VAL A 288 -10.09 15.74 -8.79
C VAL A 288 -9.78 17.06 -9.47
N LEU A 289 -10.26 17.26 -10.69
CA LEU A 289 -9.90 18.41 -11.52
C LEU A 289 -10.87 19.60 -11.41
N THR A 290 -12.13 19.35 -11.05
CA THR A 290 -13.20 20.36 -11.13
C THR A 290 -13.80 20.75 -9.78
N ASP A 291 -13.73 19.88 -8.75
CA ASP A 291 -14.22 20.22 -7.42
C ASP A 291 -13.28 21.26 -6.77
N SER A 292 -13.80 22.46 -6.51
CA SER A 292 -13.02 23.58 -5.97
C SER A 292 -12.38 23.28 -4.61
N ALA A 293 -13.02 22.44 -3.79
CA ALA A 293 -12.49 22.03 -2.48
C ALA A 293 -11.29 21.06 -2.62
N ILE A 294 -11.12 20.44 -3.79
CA ILE A 294 -10.15 19.37 -4.03
C ILE A 294 -9.08 19.80 -5.04
N ALA A 295 -9.47 20.40 -6.16
CA ALA A 295 -8.56 20.76 -7.25
C ALA A 295 -7.45 21.72 -6.78
N GLY A 296 -7.81 22.75 -6.02
CA GLY A 296 -6.84 23.69 -5.47
C GLY A 296 -5.78 23.03 -4.59
N PRO A 297 -6.17 22.28 -3.54
CA PRO A 297 -5.25 21.46 -2.73
C PRO A 297 -4.42 20.48 -3.54
N PHE A 298 -5.02 19.75 -4.48
CA PHE A 298 -4.33 18.78 -5.34
C PHE A 298 -3.19 19.43 -6.14
N PHE A 299 -3.47 20.54 -6.86
CA PHE A 299 -2.43 21.21 -7.64
C PHE A 299 -1.35 21.87 -6.78
N ARG A 300 -1.70 22.42 -5.63
CA ARG A 300 -0.74 22.98 -4.66
C ARG A 300 0.21 21.88 -4.16
N THR A 301 -0.35 20.73 -3.78
CA THR A 301 0.42 19.56 -3.37
C THR A 301 1.27 19.01 -4.51
N LEU A 302 0.76 18.97 -5.75
CA LEU A 302 1.54 18.54 -6.92
C LEU A 302 2.77 19.41 -7.13
N VAL A 303 2.63 20.75 -7.08
CA VAL A 303 3.76 21.68 -7.23
C VAL A 303 4.82 21.44 -6.15
N TRP A 304 4.38 21.30 -4.89
CA TRP A 304 5.27 20.98 -3.78
C TRP A 304 5.92 19.60 -3.96
N ASN A 305 5.17 18.59 -4.37
CA ASN A 305 5.66 17.22 -4.62
C ASN A 305 6.78 17.21 -5.66
N VAL A 306 6.61 17.94 -6.76
CA VAL A 306 7.66 18.10 -7.79
C VAL A 306 8.87 18.82 -7.19
N ALA A 307 8.65 19.93 -6.47
CA ALA A 307 9.74 20.69 -5.84
C ALA A 307 10.52 19.82 -4.85
N PHE A 308 9.84 19.06 -4.00
CA PHE A 308 10.46 18.12 -3.06
C PHE A 308 11.27 17.03 -3.78
N ALA A 309 10.71 16.39 -4.81
CA ALA A 309 11.40 15.34 -5.55
C ALA A 309 12.64 15.87 -6.28
N VAL A 310 12.55 17.06 -6.90
CA VAL A 310 13.69 17.73 -7.56
C VAL A 310 14.75 18.15 -6.54
N ALA A 311 14.35 18.80 -5.46
CA ALA A 311 15.27 19.27 -4.41
C ALA A 311 15.99 18.10 -3.75
N SER A 312 15.27 17.04 -3.40
CA SER A 312 15.84 15.84 -2.78
C SER A 312 16.79 15.11 -3.73
N THR A 313 16.37 14.85 -4.97
CA THR A 313 17.20 14.14 -5.96
C THR A 313 18.42 14.98 -6.37
N GLY A 314 18.20 16.25 -6.72
CA GLY A 314 19.26 17.16 -7.12
C GLY A 314 20.24 17.46 -5.98
N GLY A 315 19.71 17.73 -4.79
CA GLY A 315 20.53 18.02 -3.61
C GLY A 315 21.37 16.81 -3.17
N THR A 316 20.79 15.62 -3.11
CA THR A 316 21.55 14.39 -2.77
C THR A 316 22.60 14.07 -3.83
N PHE A 317 22.29 14.27 -5.11
CA PHE A 317 23.25 14.09 -6.20
C PHE A 317 24.40 15.08 -6.10
N VAL A 318 24.13 16.38 -5.95
CA VAL A 318 25.17 17.41 -5.82
C VAL A 318 26.04 17.15 -4.61
N LEU A 319 25.45 16.88 -3.44
CA LEU A 319 26.19 16.60 -2.22
C LEU A 319 27.03 15.31 -2.36
N GLY A 320 26.43 14.24 -2.87
CA GLY A 320 27.13 12.98 -3.09
C GLY A 320 28.27 13.10 -4.10
N LEU A 321 28.07 13.83 -5.19
CA LEU A 321 29.10 14.10 -6.20
C LEU A 321 30.26 14.95 -5.64
N LEU A 322 29.96 16.01 -4.88
CA LEU A 322 31.00 16.85 -4.26
C LEU A 322 31.86 16.02 -3.31
N LEU A 323 31.24 15.18 -2.47
CA LEU A 323 31.97 14.29 -1.55
C LEU A 323 32.79 13.23 -2.32
N ALA A 324 32.23 12.67 -3.40
CA ALA A 324 32.92 11.72 -4.25
C ALA A 324 34.15 12.34 -4.92
N MET A 325 34.02 13.55 -5.45
CA MET A 325 35.12 14.31 -6.03
C MET A 325 36.20 14.66 -4.99
N ALA A 326 35.81 15.11 -3.80
CA ALA A 326 36.73 15.42 -2.72
C ALA A 326 37.57 14.20 -2.33
N LEU A 327 36.96 13.03 -2.24
CA LEU A 327 37.64 11.77 -1.87
C LEU A 327 38.20 10.99 -3.08
N HIS A 328 38.08 11.51 -4.30
CA HIS A 328 38.69 10.92 -5.50
C HIS A 328 40.18 11.15 -5.55
N SER A 329 40.65 12.28 -5.00
CA SER A 329 42.07 12.64 -4.99
C SER A 329 42.94 11.65 -4.18
N PRO A 330 44.04 11.11 -4.76
CA PRO A 330 44.96 10.23 -4.04
C PRO A 330 45.73 10.94 -2.91
N ARG A 331 45.71 12.27 -2.88
CA ARG A 331 46.36 13.08 -1.86
C ARG A 331 45.65 13.08 -0.51
N VAL A 332 44.39 12.66 -0.45
CA VAL A 332 43.61 12.59 0.79
C VAL A 332 44.07 11.39 1.61
N ARG A 333 44.71 11.67 2.75
CA ARG A 333 45.11 10.64 3.72
C ARG A 333 43.89 10.11 4.45
N GLY A 334 43.83 8.81 4.71
CA GLY A 334 42.70 8.17 5.43
C GLY A 334 41.37 8.11 4.64
N ARG A 335 41.43 8.25 3.32
CA ARG A 335 40.22 8.28 2.46
C ARG A 335 39.28 7.07 2.65
N LEU A 336 39.81 5.89 3.03
CA LEU A 336 39.01 4.71 3.30
C LEU A 336 38.13 4.94 4.54
N THR A 337 38.70 5.49 5.60
CA THR A 337 37.95 5.82 6.83
C THR A 337 36.85 6.84 6.56
N TYR A 338 37.15 7.90 5.82
CA TYR A 338 36.12 8.89 5.43
C TYR A 338 35.01 8.28 4.58
N ARG A 339 35.34 7.38 3.63
CA ARG A 339 34.32 6.68 2.83
C ARG A 339 33.41 5.83 3.71
N VAL A 340 33.98 5.09 4.66
CA VAL A 340 33.18 4.28 5.59
C VAL A 340 32.27 5.16 6.43
N LEU A 341 32.79 6.24 7.01
CA LEU A 341 32.01 7.17 7.84
C LEU A 341 30.88 7.85 7.05
N LEU A 342 31.15 8.27 5.80
CA LEU A 342 30.14 8.91 4.96
C LEU A 342 29.02 7.94 4.51
N VAL A 343 29.30 6.65 4.44
CA VAL A 343 28.30 5.64 4.06
C VAL A 343 27.55 5.10 5.29
N LEU A 344 28.03 5.34 6.50
CA LEU A 344 27.45 4.82 7.72
C LEU A 344 25.93 5.12 7.87
N PRO A 345 25.42 6.33 7.54
CA PRO A 345 23.98 6.59 7.61
C PRO A 345 23.14 5.66 6.74
N TYR A 346 23.67 5.16 5.63
CA TYR A 346 22.97 4.25 4.74
C TYR A 346 22.76 2.84 5.34
N ALA A 347 23.58 2.46 6.31
CA ALA A 347 23.44 1.19 7.03
C ALA A 347 22.35 1.21 8.11
N MET A 348 21.83 2.40 8.45
CA MET A 348 20.80 2.55 9.47
C MET A 348 19.39 2.35 8.89
N PRO A 349 18.44 1.73 9.63
CA PRO A 349 17.06 1.62 9.18
C PRO A 349 16.44 3.02 8.99
N SER A 350 16.01 3.32 7.77
CA SER A 350 15.49 4.66 7.40
C SER A 350 14.31 5.11 8.25
N PHE A 351 13.38 4.19 8.59
CA PHE A 351 12.22 4.52 9.41
C PHE A 351 12.62 5.02 10.81
N ALA A 352 13.62 4.37 11.44
CA ALA A 352 14.10 4.77 12.76
C ALA A 352 14.78 6.14 12.69
N MET A 353 15.57 6.38 11.63
CA MET A 353 16.22 7.67 11.43
C MET A 353 15.23 8.81 11.21
N LEU A 354 14.14 8.58 10.47
CA LEU A 354 13.09 9.58 10.27
C LEU A 354 12.47 10.01 11.61
N LEU A 355 12.19 9.06 12.50
CA LEU A 355 11.65 9.34 13.83
C LEU A 355 12.68 10.08 14.72
N VAL A 356 13.95 9.70 14.68
CA VAL A 356 15.02 10.42 15.39
C VAL A 356 15.15 11.85 14.89
N TRP A 357 15.14 12.07 13.56
CA TRP A 357 15.17 13.40 12.99
C TRP A 357 13.95 14.25 13.37
N ARG A 358 12.74 13.64 13.40
CA ARG A 358 11.54 14.31 13.92
C ARG A 358 11.77 14.86 15.32
N ASP A 359 12.37 14.07 16.20
CA ASP A 359 12.63 14.43 17.58
C ASP A 359 13.74 15.50 17.67
N MET A 360 14.79 15.42 16.83
CA MET A 360 15.84 16.41 16.75
C MET A 360 15.33 17.81 16.32
N PHE A 361 14.24 17.88 15.55
CA PHE A 361 13.60 19.13 15.12
C PHE A 361 12.51 19.61 16.10
N ASN A 362 12.33 18.96 17.26
CA ASN A 362 11.41 19.43 18.28
C ASN A 362 11.75 20.85 18.72
N THR A 363 10.72 21.70 18.91
CA THR A 363 10.89 23.11 19.23
C THR A 363 11.53 23.31 20.61
N ASP A 364 11.04 22.57 21.62
CA ASP A 364 11.43 22.79 23.02
C ASP A 364 12.67 22.00 23.44
N PHE A 365 12.79 20.75 22.99
CA PHE A 365 13.82 19.81 23.44
C PHE A 365 14.72 19.30 22.31
N GLY A 366 14.50 19.77 21.08
CA GLY A 366 15.22 19.28 19.92
C GLY A 366 16.68 19.68 19.90
N LEU A 367 17.55 18.72 19.51
CA LEU A 367 18.99 18.93 19.44
C LEU A 367 19.38 20.09 18.52
N ILE A 368 18.62 20.31 17.42
CA ILE A 368 18.95 21.32 16.40
C ILE A 368 18.83 22.72 17.00
N ASN A 369 17.71 23.02 17.65
CA ASN A 369 17.52 24.30 18.32
C ASN A 369 18.53 24.51 19.44
N GLY A 370 18.80 23.45 20.24
CA GLY A 370 19.81 23.50 21.30
C GLY A 370 21.22 23.77 20.80
N LEU A 371 21.62 23.20 19.65
CA LEU A 371 22.96 23.37 19.07
C LEU A 371 23.18 24.78 18.50
N PHE A 372 22.16 25.39 17.90
CA PHE A 372 22.23 26.70 17.27
C PHE A 372 21.76 27.83 18.18
N GLY A 373 21.27 27.52 19.40
CA GLY A 373 20.69 28.51 20.32
C GLY A 373 19.47 29.23 19.71
N SER A 374 18.65 28.52 18.97
CA SER A 374 17.49 29.04 18.25
C SER A 374 16.20 28.44 18.79
N ASP A 375 15.09 29.21 18.67
CA ASP A 375 13.75 28.79 19.07
C ASP A 375 12.85 28.63 17.83
N VAL A 376 13.36 27.99 16.78
CA VAL A 376 12.61 27.79 15.54
C VAL A 376 11.54 26.73 15.73
N ASP A 377 10.29 27.10 15.50
CA ASP A 377 9.22 26.12 15.34
C ASP A 377 9.30 25.50 13.95
N TRP A 378 10.04 24.39 13.88
CA TRP A 378 10.30 23.71 12.62
C TRP A 378 9.05 23.14 11.94
N PHE A 379 8.07 22.66 12.70
CA PHE A 379 6.89 22.00 12.17
C PHE A 379 5.60 22.85 12.25
N GLY A 380 5.62 23.99 12.91
CA GLY A 380 4.48 24.91 12.93
C GLY A 380 4.41 25.81 11.70
N GLY A 381 5.55 26.09 11.05
CA GLY A 381 5.59 26.89 9.82
C GLY A 381 5.68 26.06 8.55
N SER A 382 4.93 26.42 7.49
CA SER A 382 4.97 25.67 6.23
C SER A 382 6.35 25.67 5.55
N ALA A 383 7.08 26.77 5.60
CA ALA A 383 8.41 26.88 4.99
C ALA A 383 9.46 26.12 5.78
N SER A 384 9.46 26.27 7.12
CA SER A 384 10.39 25.58 8.02
C SER A 384 10.18 24.05 7.96
N ALA A 385 8.94 23.58 7.97
CA ALA A 385 8.62 22.16 7.87
C ALA A 385 9.07 21.55 6.52
N ARG A 386 8.86 22.26 5.41
CA ARG A 386 9.36 21.84 4.09
C ARG A 386 10.88 21.78 4.04
N LEU A 387 11.56 22.78 4.62
CA LEU A 387 13.01 22.79 4.71
C LEU A 387 13.52 21.62 5.56
N ALA A 388 12.94 21.39 6.73
CA ALA A 388 13.29 20.29 7.61
C ALA A 388 13.21 18.93 6.89
N VAL A 389 12.10 18.65 6.19
CA VAL A 389 11.93 17.40 5.44
C VAL A 389 12.96 17.26 4.32
N ILE A 390 13.28 18.34 3.59
CA ILE A 390 14.33 18.31 2.56
C ILE A 390 15.69 18.03 3.20
N LEU A 391 16.06 18.68 4.31
CA LEU A 391 17.34 18.44 5.00
C LEU A 391 17.48 16.99 5.46
N VAL A 392 16.43 16.43 6.04
CA VAL A 392 16.39 15.00 6.42
C VAL A 392 16.60 14.10 5.20
N GLN A 393 15.92 14.40 4.11
CA GLN A 393 16.02 13.59 2.89
C GLN A 393 17.40 13.72 2.22
N LEU A 394 18.03 14.89 2.29
CA LEU A 394 19.42 15.08 1.86
C LEU A 394 20.37 14.22 2.68
N TRP A 395 20.21 14.21 4.00
CA TRP A 395 21.04 13.40 4.89
C TRP A 395 20.86 11.89 4.67
N LEU A 396 19.64 11.42 4.44
CA LEU A 396 19.37 10.01 4.16
C LEU A 396 19.85 9.56 2.77
N GLY A 397 19.77 10.45 1.78
CA GLY A 397 19.97 10.09 0.37
C GLY A 397 21.41 10.30 -0.14
N TYR A 398 22.20 11.23 0.44
CA TYR A 398 23.54 11.53 -0.08
C TYR A 398 24.49 10.32 -0.08
N PRO A 399 24.45 9.37 0.89
CA PRO A 399 25.41 8.27 0.88
C PRO A 399 25.26 7.36 -0.33
N TYR A 400 24.01 7.11 -0.77
CA TYR A 400 23.74 6.37 -1.99
C TYR A 400 24.33 7.08 -3.21
N MET A 401 24.04 8.38 -3.36
CA MET A 401 24.58 9.19 -4.47
C MET A 401 26.10 9.32 -4.43
N PHE A 402 26.70 9.36 -3.24
CA PHE A 402 28.15 9.33 -3.07
C PHE A 402 28.77 8.03 -3.59
N LEU A 403 28.18 6.86 -3.26
CA LEU A 403 28.66 5.56 -3.76
C LEU A 403 28.55 5.48 -5.27
N VAL A 404 27.41 5.85 -5.82
CA VAL A 404 27.11 5.82 -7.26
C VAL A 404 28.04 6.78 -8.03
N ALA A 405 28.18 8.02 -7.56
CA ALA A 405 29.11 8.99 -8.15
C ALA A 405 30.57 8.55 -8.06
N THR A 406 30.97 7.90 -6.94
CA THR A 406 32.30 7.36 -6.80
C THR A 406 32.58 6.27 -7.83
N GLY A 407 31.63 5.35 -8.05
CA GLY A 407 31.74 4.31 -9.07
C GLY A 407 31.84 4.89 -10.49
N ALA A 408 30.96 5.84 -10.81
CA ALA A 408 30.95 6.50 -12.12
C ALA A 408 32.23 7.30 -12.39
N LEU A 409 32.76 8.02 -11.39
CA LEU A 409 34.05 8.72 -11.52
C LEU A 409 35.23 7.78 -11.78
N GLN A 410 35.19 6.56 -11.21
CA GLN A 410 36.25 5.56 -11.41
C GLN A 410 36.17 4.91 -12.80
N ALA A 411 35.01 4.89 -13.43
CA ALA A 411 34.81 4.36 -14.78
C ALA A 411 35.33 5.28 -15.88
N ILE A 412 35.53 6.57 -15.60
CA ILE A 412 36.08 7.53 -16.56
C ILE A 412 37.58 7.28 -16.73
N PRO A 413 38.10 7.03 -17.97
CA PRO A 413 39.52 6.88 -18.24
C PRO A 413 40.32 8.11 -17.81
N ARG A 414 41.45 7.90 -17.13
CA ARG A 414 42.32 9.00 -16.65
C ARG A 414 42.94 9.80 -17.78
N GLU A 415 43.18 9.17 -18.91
CA GLU A 415 43.72 9.74 -20.13
C GLU A 415 42.94 10.98 -20.59
N LEU A 416 41.61 10.96 -20.45
CA LEU A 416 40.74 12.08 -20.82
C LEU A 416 41.03 13.32 -19.95
N SER A 417 41.22 13.12 -18.65
CA SER A 417 41.53 14.21 -17.73
C SER A 417 42.96 14.71 -17.88
N GLU A 418 43.92 13.86 -18.24
CA GLU A 418 45.30 14.19 -18.53
C GLU A 418 45.42 14.96 -19.85
N ALA A 419 44.78 14.49 -20.91
CA ALA A 419 44.74 15.17 -22.20
C ALA A 419 44.17 16.61 -22.06
N SER A 420 43.06 16.75 -21.32
CA SER A 420 42.47 18.08 -21.10
C SER A 420 43.41 19.06 -20.41
N ARG A 421 44.27 18.58 -19.52
CA ARG A 421 45.28 19.42 -18.85
C ARG A 421 46.42 19.81 -19.80
N ILE A 422 46.82 18.89 -20.68
CA ILE A 422 47.83 19.18 -21.71
C ILE A 422 47.30 20.24 -22.66
N ASP A 423 45.99 20.20 -23.01
CA ASP A 423 45.32 21.22 -23.82
C ASP A 423 45.04 22.53 -23.09
N GLY A 424 45.55 22.70 -21.85
CA GLY A 424 45.44 23.91 -21.05
C GLY A 424 44.12 24.16 -20.37
N ALA A 425 43.23 23.14 -20.27
CA ALA A 425 41.98 23.28 -19.53
C ALA A 425 42.19 23.44 -18.04
N SER A 426 41.50 24.41 -17.43
CA SER A 426 41.45 24.54 -15.98
C SER A 426 40.72 23.33 -15.35
N ALA A 427 40.92 23.07 -14.07
CA ALA A 427 40.23 21.97 -13.36
C ALA A 427 38.71 22.06 -13.48
N TRP A 428 38.13 23.26 -13.40
CA TRP A 428 36.71 23.51 -13.60
C TRP A 428 36.27 23.31 -15.06
N GLY A 429 37.11 23.75 -15.99
CA GLY A 429 36.89 23.56 -17.43
C GLY A 429 36.84 22.08 -17.81
N GLY A 430 37.81 21.29 -17.34
CA GLY A 430 37.85 19.84 -17.53
C GLY A 430 36.64 19.13 -16.87
N PHE A 431 36.29 19.52 -15.65
CA PHE A 431 35.10 18.97 -14.99
C PHE A 431 33.83 19.25 -15.78
N ARG A 432 33.55 20.50 -16.13
CA ARG A 432 32.29 20.91 -16.78
C ARG A 432 32.14 20.38 -18.21
N ARG A 433 33.24 20.31 -18.97
CA ARG A 433 33.20 19.95 -20.39
C ARG A 433 33.45 18.49 -20.68
N ILE A 434 34.11 17.75 -19.77
CA ILE A 434 34.47 16.35 -19.98
C ILE A 434 33.84 15.47 -18.90
N THR A 435 34.19 15.67 -17.63
CA THR A 435 33.79 14.77 -16.55
C THR A 435 32.28 14.78 -16.33
N LEU A 436 31.67 15.96 -16.19
CA LEU A 436 30.23 16.08 -15.89
C LEU A 436 29.34 15.52 -17.01
N PRO A 437 29.58 15.79 -18.30
CA PRO A 437 28.78 15.18 -19.36
C PRO A 437 28.84 13.64 -19.37
N LEU A 438 30.04 13.06 -19.22
CA LEU A 438 30.22 11.61 -19.15
C LEU A 438 29.53 11.00 -17.92
N LEU A 439 29.62 11.67 -16.77
CA LEU A 439 28.88 11.26 -15.56
C LEU A 439 27.37 11.31 -15.79
N MET A 440 26.87 12.36 -16.43
CA MET A 440 25.44 12.51 -16.68
C MET A 440 24.90 11.41 -17.57
N VAL A 441 25.63 10.97 -18.61
CA VAL A 441 25.22 9.80 -19.43
C VAL A 441 25.03 8.57 -18.55
N ALA A 442 26.01 8.27 -17.67
CA ALA A 442 25.97 7.10 -16.83
C ALA A 442 24.92 7.19 -15.69
N LEU A 443 24.72 8.40 -15.13
CA LEU A 443 23.90 8.59 -13.92
C LEU A 443 22.46 9.02 -14.20
N THR A 444 22.12 9.49 -15.40
CA THR A 444 20.76 9.96 -15.70
C THR A 444 19.67 8.90 -15.44
N PRO A 445 19.81 7.62 -15.82
CA PRO A 445 18.81 6.61 -15.49
C PRO A 445 18.58 6.46 -13.98
N LEU A 446 19.65 6.55 -13.18
CA LEU A 446 19.58 6.49 -11.71
C LEU A 446 18.95 7.76 -11.12
N LEU A 447 19.22 8.93 -11.69
CA LEU A 447 18.58 10.19 -11.27
C LEU A 447 17.08 10.19 -11.57
N ILE A 448 16.66 9.65 -12.71
CA ILE A 448 15.23 9.48 -13.05
C ILE A 448 14.57 8.54 -12.05
N SER A 449 15.20 7.41 -11.75
CA SER A 449 14.68 6.46 -10.75
C SER A 449 14.62 7.07 -9.36
N SER A 450 15.63 7.86 -8.96
CA SER A 450 15.66 8.58 -7.69
C SER A 450 14.57 9.66 -7.61
N PHE A 451 14.32 10.37 -8.71
CA PHE A 451 13.20 11.31 -8.77
C PHE A 451 11.85 10.61 -8.57
N ALA A 452 11.61 9.49 -9.28
CA ALA A 452 10.38 8.71 -9.12
C ALA A 452 10.21 8.16 -7.69
N PHE A 453 11.31 7.71 -7.07
CA PHE A 453 11.33 7.27 -5.67
C PHE A 453 10.96 8.42 -4.71
N ASN A 454 11.61 9.58 -4.85
CA ASN A 454 11.33 10.75 -3.99
C ASN A 454 9.93 11.32 -4.24
N PHE A 455 9.42 11.27 -5.46
CA PHE A 455 8.06 11.71 -5.79
C PHE A 455 7.00 10.90 -5.03
N ASN A 456 7.26 9.61 -4.78
CA ASN A 456 6.38 8.70 -4.06
C ASN A 456 6.88 8.36 -2.65
N ASN A 457 7.67 9.23 -2.02
CA ASN A 457 8.30 8.96 -0.73
C ASN A 457 7.32 9.19 0.44
N PHE A 458 6.43 8.23 0.66
CA PHE A 458 5.46 8.24 1.74
C PHE A 458 6.12 8.39 3.12
N ASN A 459 7.15 7.58 3.39
CA ASN A 459 7.77 7.50 4.71
C ASN A 459 8.46 8.82 5.12
N ALA A 460 9.09 9.51 4.17
CA ALA A 460 9.77 10.78 4.45
C ALA A 460 8.84 11.83 5.07
N ILE A 461 7.58 11.84 4.66
CA ILE A 461 6.57 12.77 5.17
C ILE A 461 5.84 12.19 6.37
N TYR A 462 5.34 10.96 6.24
CA TYR A 462 4.47 10.37 7.25
C TYR A 462 5.17 10.16 8.60
N LEU A 463 6.46 9.79 8.59
CA LEU A 463 7.22 9.56 9.81
C LEU A 463 7.91 10.81 10.38
N THR A 464 7.95 11.92 9.63
CA THR A 464 8.54 13.18 10.13
C THR A 464 7.48 14.19 10.54
N THR A 465 6.61 14.60 9.62
CA THR A 465 5.65 15.68 9.82
C THR A 465 4.19 15.22 9.82
N GLU A 466 3.93 13.97 9.40
CA GLU A 466 2.57 13.47 9.13
C GLU A 466 1.77 14.35 8.15
N GLY A 467 2.50 15.15 7.34
CA GLY A 467 1.91 16.13 6.43
C GLY A 467 1.77 17.55 6.99
N ALA A 468 1.94 17.73 8.30
CA ALA A 468 1.79 19.04 8.98
C ALA A 468 2.75 20.12 8.41
N PRO A 469 2.46 21.42 8.70
CA PRO A 469 1.27 21.96 9.34
C PRO A 469 0.03 21.93 8.45
N PHE A 470 -1.15 21.78 9.08
CA PHE A 470 -2.43 21.80 8.38
C PHE A 470 -3.04 23.19 8.41
N PRO A 471 -3.45 23.75 7.28
CA PRO A 471 -4.16 25.03 7.25
C PRO A 471 -5.57 24.88 7.86
N ALA A 472 -6.04 25.91 8.55
CA ALA A 472 -7.33 25.89 9.23
C ALA A 472 -8.52 25.72 8.28
N ASP A 473 -8.40 26.21 7.05
CA ASP A 473 -9.40 26.11 5.98
C ASP A 473 -9.41 24.75 5.26
N ASN A 474 -8.36 23.94 5.44
CA ASN A 474 -8.28 22.60 4.83
C ASN A 474 -7.45 21.63 5.69
N PRO A 475 -8.06 21.01 6.71
CA PRO A 475 -7.39 20.06 7.59
C PRO A 475 -7.06 18.72 6.91
N ALA A 476 -7.56 18.49 5.70
CA ALA A 476 -7.31 17.26 4.95
C ALA A 476 -5.99 17.28 4.17
N ASN A 477 -5.37 18.45 3.96
CA ASN A 477 -4.16 18.62 3.15
C ASN A 477 -3.14 19.51 3.84
N GLY A 478 -2.08 18.92 4.36
CA GLY A 478 -1.03 19.65 5.06
C GLY A 478 0.02 20.24 4.13
N ALA A 479 0.80 21.18 4.67
CA ALA A 479 1.79 21.94 3.90
C ALA A 479 2.96 21.09 3.38
N THR A 480 3.31 20.00 4.07
CA THR A 480 4.36 19.07 3.67
C THR A 480 3.84 17.82 2.97
N ASP A 481 2.50 17.66 2.84
CA ASP A 481 1.93 16.50 2.15
C ASP A 481 2.47 16.36 0.73
N LEU A 482 2.86 15.14 0.39
CA LEU A 482 3.00 14.70 -0.99
C LEU A 482 1.66 14.14 -1.49
N LEU A 483 1.51 13.98 -2.80
CA LEU A 483 0.29 13.40 -3.34
C LEU A 483 -0.01 12.02 -2.76
N ILE A 484 1.01 11.21 -2.47
CA ILE A 484 0.85 9.88 -1.89
C ILE A 484 0.34 9.93 -0.44
N THR A 485 0.83 10.85 0.40
CA THR A 485 0.37 10.99 1.79
C THR A 485 -1.03 11.61 1.86
N TYR A 486 -1.32 12.56 0.98
CA TYR A 486 -2.66 13.12 0.80
C TYR A 486 -3.66 12.04 0.35
N THR A 487 -3.29 11.22 -0.64
CA THR A 487 -4.11 10.09 -1.11
C THR A 487 -4.35 9.07 0.00
N TYR A 488 -3.34 8.77 0.81
CA TYR A 488 -3.45 7.88 1.96
C TYR A 488 -4.48 8.41 2.97
N ARG A 489 -4.46 9.70 3.25
CA ARG A 489 -5.41 10.34 4.18
C ARG A 489 -6.85 10.28 3.65
N ILE A 490 -7.05 10.45 2.35
CA ILE A 490 -8.36 10.27 1.72
C ILE A 490 -8.82 8.81 1.78
N ALA A 491 -7.91 7.88 1.58
CA ALA A 491 -8.23 6.45 1.58
C ALA A 491 -8.53 5.89 2.97
N PHE A 492 -7.83 6.39 4.01
CA PHE A 492 -7.85 5.79 5.36
C PHE A 492 -8.12 6.78 6.49
N GLY A 493 -8.30 8.05 6.19
CA GLY A 493 -8.59 9.09 7.20
C GLY A 493 -9.98 8.99 7.79
N GLY A 494 -10.16 9.48 9.03
CA GLY A 494 -11.37 9.33 9.85
C GLY A 494 -12.67 10.02 9.34
N GLY A 495 -12.66 10.61 8.15
CA GLY A 495 -13.85 11.22 7.51
C GLY A 495 -14.63 10.26 6.59
N GLY A 496 -14.36 8.97 6.64
CA GLY A 496 -14.89 7.95 5.73
C GLY A 496 -13.92 7.63 4.59
N ALA A 497 -13.60 6.36 4.42
CA ALA A 497 -12.65 5.91 3.40
C ALA A 497 -13.24 6.04 1.98
N GLN A 498 -12.56 6.74 1.09
CA GLN A 498 -12.95 6.95 -0.31
C GLN A 498 -11.95 6.26 -1.26
N TYR A 499 -11.97 4.93 -1.30
CA TYR A 499 -10.99 4.14 -2.04
C TYR A 499 -11.03 4.39 -3.56
N GLY A 500 -12.23 4.51 -4.16
CA GLY A 500 -12.38 4.80 -5.59
C GLY A 500 -11.76 6.15 -5.97
N TYR A 501 -11.97 7.15 -5.14
CA TYR A 501 -11.39 8.47 -5.33
C TYR A 501 -9.88 8.49 -5.12
N ALA A 502 -9.37 7.84 -4.05
CA ALA A 502 -7.94 7.69 -3.81
C ALA A 502 -7.24 6.92 -4.95
N ALA A 503 -7.90 5.90 -5.50
CA ALA A 503 -7.42 5.16 -6.67
C ALA A 503 -7.30 6.06 -7.92
N ALA A 504 -8.25 6.97 -8.16
CA ALA A 504 -8.16 7.94 -9.26
C ALA A 504 -6.97 8.89 -9.10
N ILE A 505 -6.72 9.40 -7.89
CA ILE A 505 -5.52 10.21 -7.60
C ILE A 505 -4.24 9.39 -7.83
N SER A 506 -4.22 8.12 -7.41
CA SER A 506 -3.06 7.23 -7.63
C SER A 506 -2.75 7.03 -9.11
N ILE A 507 -3.78 6.98 -9.98
CA ILE A 507 -3.59 6.93 -11.44
C ILE A 507 -2.98 8.25 -11.95
N PHE A 508 -3.42 9.42 -11.47
CA PHE A 508 -2.77 10.68 -11.82
C PHE A 508 -1.31 10.71 -11.41
N ILE A 509 -0.98 10.27 -10.19
CA ILE A 509 0.41 10.14 -9.72
C ILE A 509 1.22 9.26 -10.68
N PHE A 510 0.70 8.08 -11.00
CA PHE A 510 1.34 7.15 -11.93
C PHE A 510 1.59 7.80 -13.31
N LEU A 511 0.58 8.45 -13.89
CA LEU A 511 0.68 9.09 -15.19
C LEU A 511 1.73 10.22 -15.19
N ILE A 512 1.76 11.04 -14.14
CA ILE A 512 2.75 12.12 -14.00
C ILE A 512 4.17 11.55 -13.98
N VAL A 513 4.42 10.55 -13.15
CA VAL A 513 5.73 9.90 -13.04
C VAL A 513 6.10 9.20 -14.34
N ALA A 514 5.15 8.52 -14.99
CA ALA A 514 5.37 7.85 -16.28
C ALA A 514 5.74 8.84 -17.39
N VAL A 515 5.04 9.97 -17.47
CA VAL A 515 5.35 11.03 -18.47
C VAL A 515 6.72 11.64 -18.22
N VAL A 516 7.03 12.01 -16.95
CA VAL A 516 8.34 12.56 -16.59
C VAL A 516 9.45 11.57 -16.92
N SER A 517 9.27 10.31 -16.57
CA SER A 517 10.25 9.24 -16.86
C SER A 517 10.42 9.04 -18.37
N ALA A 518 9.33 8.94 -19.12
CA ALA A 518 9.37 8.73 -20.57
C ALA A 518 10.06 9.89 -21.31
N VAL A 519 9.76 11.13 -20.92
CA VAL A 519 10.41 12.33 -21.49
C VAL A 519 11.90 12.35 -21.15
N SER A 520 12.25 12.03 -19.90
CA SER A 520 13.64 12.01 -19.46
C SER A 520 14.45 10.91 -20.16
N PHE A 521 13.92 9.69 -20.27
CA PHE A 521 14.60 8.60 -21.01
C PHE A 521 14.76 8.89 -22.50
N ARG A 522 13.76 9.50 -23.16
CA ARG A 522 13.90 9.91 -24.56
C ARG A 522 15.02 10.92 -24.76
N ARG A 523 15.18 11.89 -23.85
CA ARG A 523 16.28 12.86 -23.91
C ARG A 523 17.63 12.22 -23.66
N THR A 524 17.72 11.24 -22.75
CA THR A 524 18.97 10.55 -22.41
C THR A 524 19.49 9.70 -23.59
N ARG A 525 18.59 9.03 -24.32
CA ARG A 525 18.96 8.23 -25.48
C ARG A 525 19.73 9.06 -26.54
N HIS A 526 19.34 10.30 -26.75
CA HIS A 526 20.09 11.22 -27.62
C HIS A 526 21.51 11.53 -27.11
N LEU A 527 21.72 11.53 -25.80
CA LEU A 527 23.07 11.75 -25.23
C LEU A 527 23.96 10.51 -25.37
N GLU A 528 23.38 9.31 -25.35
CA GLU A 528 24.11 8.06 -25.60
C GLU A 528 24.55 7.95 -27.06
N GLU A 529 23.68 8.28 -28.01
CA GLU A 529 23.95 8.24 -29.45
C GLU A 529 25.03 9.25 -29.91
N VAL A 530 25.23 10.35 -29.18
CA VAL A 530 26.26 11.37 -29.50
C VAL A 530 27.63 10.96 -28.95
N HIS A 531 27.71 10.04 -28.01
CA HIS A 531 28.96 9.63 -27.33
C HIS A 531 29.34 8.17 -27.60
N SER A 532 28.56 7.41 -28.39
CA SER A 532 28.88 6.10 -28.96
C SER A 532 29.46 6.25 -30.36
#